data_e1916b7f3b0713e44f685c820251ade9
#
_entry.id   e1916b7f3b0713e44f685c820251ade9
#
_cell.length_a   1.000
_cell.length_b   1.000
_cell.length_c   1.000
_cell.angle_alpha   90.00
_cell.angle_beta   90.00
_cell.angle_gamma   90.00
#
_symmetry.space_group_name_H-M   'P 1'
#
loop_
_entity.id
_entity.type
_entity.pdbx_description
1 polymer ?
#
loop_
_entity_poly.entity_id
_entity_poly.type
_entity_poly.pdbx_seq_one_letter_code
_entity_poly.pdbx_strand_id
1 'polypeptide(L)'
;PLGKFGAGFGLIPYTSVGYKLQSFNSDQILQYRYRGEGGLNKVFLGAGYQLSKNLRVGVDASYNFGNIINTNIAFGYNEQGGRLQYQSREINRSDLGGLSYNIGVIYNKLLKPNLEFTASATYSPAAEIKSKNERNFSAIIIDLNTDKEIPVNSIDLDLNAMGLSTTDLKLPSKTSFGFGFGA
;
A
#
# COMPACT_ATOMS: atom_id res chain seq x y z
N PRO A 1 -30.60 -10.75 1.09
CA PRO A 1 -30.30 -11.62 -0.07
C PRO A 1 -31.52 -11.70 -0.97
N LEU A 2 -31.30 -11.52 -2.27
CA LEU A 2 -32.33 -11.62 -3.30
C LEU A 2 -32.40 -13.10 -3.78
N GLY A 3 -32.96 -13.98 -2.96
CA GLY A 3 -33.04 -15.41 -3.24
C GLY A 3 -31.65 -16.07 -3.25
N LYS A 4 -31.20 -16.55 -4.42
CA LYS A 4 -29.89 -17.20 -4.61
C LYS A 4 -28.74 -16.22 -4.90
N PHE A 5 -29.02 -14.94 -4.99
CA PHE A 5 -28.08 -13.89 -5.35
C PHE A 5 -27.73 -13.02 -4.13
N GLY A 6 -26.47 -12.66 -3.99
CA GLY A 6 -25.98 -11.70 -3.01
C GLY A 6 -25.01 -10.74 -3.67
N ALA A 7 -25.03 -9.47 -3.24
CA ALA A 7 -24.08 -8.47 -3.65
C ALA A 7 -23.58 -7.70 -2.43
N GLY A 8 -22.38 -7.16 -2.52
CA GLY A 8 -21.76 -6.36 -1.47
C GLY A 8 -20.80 -5.35 -2.08
N PHE A 9 -20.66 -4.23 -1.41
CA PHE A 9 -19.66 -3.22 -1.74
C PHE A 9 -19.07 -2.63 -0.47
N GLY A 10 -17.92 -2.04 -0.59
CA GLY A 10 -17.29 -1.39 0.56
C GLY A 10 -15.98 -0.71 0.22
N LEU A 11 -15.48 0.02 1.20
CA LEU A 11 -14.17 0.67 1.20
C LEU A 11 -13.40 0.14 2.40
N ILE A 12 -12.19 -0.36 2.16
CA ILE A 12 -11.31 -0.88 3.22
C ILE A 12 -9.89 -0.36 3.04
N PRO A 13 -9.15 -0.10 4.13
CA PRO A 13 -7.70 0.09 4.07
C PRO A 13 -7.04 -1.20 3.56
N TYR A 14 -6.16 -1.08 2.56
CA TYR A 14 -5.47 -2.23 1.97
C TYR A 14 -4.06 -2.37 2.50
N THR A 15 -3.31 -1.26 2.52
CA THR A 15 -1.97 -1.19 3.11
C THR A 15 -1.81 0.12 3.85
N SER A 16 -0.85 0.16 4.76
CA SER A 16 -0.47 1.37 5.50
C SER A 16 1.05 1.45 5.58
N VAL A 17 1.59 2.64 5.35
CA VAL A 17 3.01 2.97 5.55
C VAL A 17 3.08 4.05 6.61
N GLY A 18 3.87 3.80 7.67
CA GLY A 18 4.08 4.75 8.75
C GLY A 18 5.36 4.41 9.49
N TYR A 19 6.47 5.12 9.17
CA TYR A 19 7.73 4.95 9.90
C TYR A 19 8.48 6.26 10.03
N LYS A 20 9.28 6.35 11.11
CA LYS A 20 10.27 7.41 11.35
C LYS A 20 11.54 6.75 11.85
N LEU A 21 12.62 6.88 11.11
CA LEU A 21 13.91 6.28 11.41
C LEU A 21 14.99 7.36 11.44
N GLN A 22 16.02 7.16 12.23
CA GLN A 22 17.20 8.00 12.31
C GLN A 22 18.44 7.13 12.20
N SER A 23 19.44 7.60 11.47
CA SER A 23 20.74 6.95 11.33
C SER A 23 21.80 7.86 11.89
N PHE A 24 22.66 7.30 12.74
CA PHE A 24 23.76 7.98 13.40
C PHE A 24 25.09 7.37 12.96
N ASN A 25 26.16 8.17 12.98
CA ASN A 25 27.51 7.65 12.79
C ASN A 25 28.06 7.02 14.09
N SER A 26 29.32 6.58 14.06
CA SER A 26 30.01 5.99 15.22
C SER A 26 30.09 6.92 16.42
N ASP A 27 30.08 8.25 16.20
CA ASP A 27 30.19 9.29 17.23
C ASP A 27 28.79 9.73 17.73
N GLN A 28 27.73 8.98 17.42
CA GLN A 28 26.34 9.28 17.76
C GLN A 28 25.82 10.59 17.14
N ILE A 29 26.42 11.03 16.02
CA ILE A 29 25.99 12.22 15.28
C ILE A 29 24.94 11.80 14.25
N LEU A 30 23.77 12.46 14.25
CA LEU A 30 22.66 12.19 13.35
C LEU A 30 23.06 12.48 11.88
N GLN A 31 23.06 11.44 11.04
CA GLN A 31 23.40 11.56 9.62
C GLN A 31 22.19 11.65 8.72
N TYR A 32 21.19 10.83 8.99
CA TYR A 32 19.99 10.76 8.15
C TYR A 32 18.74 10.63 8.99
N ARG A 33 17.65 11.23 8.47
CA ARG A 33 16.29 11.03 8.96
C ARG A 33 15.43 10.52 7.81
N TYR A 34 14.73 9.42 8.04
CA TYR A 34 13.83 8.81 7.08
C TYR A 34 12.42 8.82 7.63
N ARG A 35 11.46 9.19 6.80
CA ARG A 35 10.04 9.15 7.12
C ARG A 35 9.27 8.60 5.94
N GLY A 36 8.37 7.65 6.21
CA GLY A 36 7.41 7.15 5.24
C GLY A 36 6.01 7.30 5.78
N GLU A 37 5.09 7.74 4.94
CA GLU A 37 3.68 7.90 5.27
C GLU A 37 2.80 7.59 4.08
N GLY A 38 1.52 7.24 4.34
CA GLY A 38 0.54 6.93 3.32
C GLY A 38 0.02 5.50 3.36
N GLY A 39 -0.44 5.03 2.23
CA GLY A 39 -0.99 3.69 2.07
C GLY A 39 -1.98 3.61 0.92
N LEU A 40 -2.54 2.43 0.71
CA LEU A 40 -3.57 2.18 -0.28
C LEU A 40 -4.89 1.84 0.39
N ASN A 41 -5.94 2.32 -0.21
CA ASN A 41 -7.31 1.94 0.07
C ASN A 41 -7.85 1.09 -1.09
N LYS A 42 -8.85 0.28 -0.81
CA LYS A 42 -9.53 -0.56 -1.78
C LYS A 42 -11.03 -0.31 -1.70
N VAL A 43 -11.63 0.15 -2.79
CA VAL A 43 -13.07 0.09 -2.99
C VAL A 43 -13.39 -1.16 -3.78
N PHE A 44 -14.40 -1.92 -3.34
CA PHE A 44 -14.78 -3.16 -4.01
C PHE A 44 -16.28 -3.26 -4.24
N LEU A 45 -16.62 -3.97 -5.31
CA LEU A 45 -17.97 -4.42 -5.61
C LEU A 45 -17.89 -5.93 -5.85
N GLY A 46 -18.68 -6.70 -5.11
CA GLY A 46 -18.73 -8.13 -5.21
C GLY A 46 -20.14 -8.67 -5.41
N ALA A 47 -20.22 -9.80 -6.09
CA ALA A 47 -21.45 -10.54 -6.30
C ALA A 47 -21.21 -12.03 -6.05
N GLY A 48 -22.21 -12.67 -5.47
CA GLY A 48 -22.22 -14.12 -5.22
C GLY A 48 -23.52 -14.75 -5.68
N TYR A 49 -23.41 -15.97 -6.14
CA TYR A 49 -24.53 -16.75 -6.59
C TYR A 49 -24.51 -18.18 -6.03
N GLN A 50 -25.66 -18.65 -5.57
CA GLN A 50 -25.84 -20.02 -5.11
C GLN A 50 -26.20 -20.92 -6.29
N LEU A 51 -25.22 -21.64 -6.83
CA LEU A 51 -25.41 -22.58 -7.95
C LEU A 51 -26.26 -23.77 -7.55
N SER A 52 -26.01 -24.33 -6.36
CA SER A 52 -26.78 -25.43 -5.81
C SER A 52 -27.00 -25.26 -4.30
N LYS A 53 -27.68 -26.21 -3.64
CA LYS A 53 -27.83 -26.19 -2.18
C LYS A 53 -26.48 -26.17 -1.44
N ASN A 54 -25.44 -26.73 -2.07
CA ASN A 54 -24.14 -26.96 -1.46
C ASN A 54 -23.04 -26.11 -2.05
N LEU A 55 -23.24 -25.51 -3.25
CA LEU A 55 -22.18 -24.82 -3.99
C LEU A 55 -22.55 -23.35 -4.23
N ARG A 56 -21.64 -22.45 -3.84
CA ARG A 56 -21.74 -21.03 -4.06
C ARG A 56 -20.49 -20.54 -4.77
N VAL A 57 -20.66 -19.60 -5.68
CA VAL A 57 -19.55 -18.92 -6.37
C VAL A 57 -19.67 -17.43 -6.15
N GLY A 58 -18.55 -16.75 -6.18
CA GLY A 58 -18.49 -15.30 -6.03
C GLY A 58 -17.40 -14.70 -6.88
N VAL A 59 -17.57 -13.46 -7.24
CA VAL A 59 -16.58 -12.63 -7.92
C VAL A 59 -16.62 -11.24 -7.30
N ASP A 60 -15.48 -10.62 -7.15
CA ASP A 60 -15.37 -9.20 -6.85
C ASP A 60 -14.39 -8.49 -7.79
N ALA A 61 -14.69 -7.24 -8.08
CA ALA A 61 -13.82 -6.29 -8.72
C ALA A 61 -13.48 -5.19 -7.71
N SER A 62 -12.21 -4.81 -7.66
CA SER A 62 -11.73 -3.81 -6.72
C SER A 62 -10.85 -2.78 -7.43
N TYR A 63 -10.99 -1.52 -7.03
CA TYR A 63 -10.08 -0.46 -7.40
C TYR A 63 -9.22 -0.09 -6.19
N ASN A 64 -7.91 -0.25 -6.34
CA ASN A 64 -6.92 0.11 -5.33
C ASN A 64 -6.42 1.52 -5.64
N PHE A 65 -6.33 2.39 -4.64
CA PHE A 65 -5.89 3.77 -4.81
C PHE A 65 -5.26 4.29 -3.53
N GLY A 66 -4.34 5.23 -3.68
CA GLY A 66 -3.68 5.87 -2.53
C GLY A 66 -2.35 6.49 -2.92
N ASN A 67 -1.62 6.96 -1.93
CA ASN A 67 -0.28 7.49 -2.12
C ASN A 67 0.68 6.99 -1.04
N ILE A 68 1.96 6.99 -1.40
CA ILE A 68 3.07 6.73 -0.48
C ILE A 68 4.06 7.88 -0.65
N ILE A 69 4.45 8.50 0.46
CA ILE A 69 5.42 9.59 0.49
C ILE A 69 6.59 9.14 1.35
N ASN A 70 7.78 9.15 0.76
CA ASN A 70 9.03 8.90 1.47
C ASN A 70 9.84 10.18 1.52
N THR A 71 10.24 10.60 2.71
CA THR A 71 11.07 11.78 2.95
C THR A 71 12.40 11.35 3.54
N ASN A 72 13.50 11.77 2.91
CA ASN A 72 14.85 11.55 3.39
C ASN A 72 15.51 12.91 3.65
N ILE A 73 16.12 13.07 4.82
CA ILE A 73 16.90 14.28 5.16
C ILE A 73 18.33 13.83 5.45
N ALA A 74 19.27 14.41 4.73
CA ALA A 74 20.69 14.25 4.99
C ALA A 74 21.20 15.49 5.75
N PHE A 75 21.87 15.25 6.89
CA PHE A 75 22.44 16.28 7.75
C PHE A 75 23.91 16.50 7.41
N GLY A 76 24.26 17.73 7.10
CA GLY A 76 25.64 18.15 6.87
C GLY A 76 26.25 18.78 8.12
N TYR A 77 27.55 18.59 8.27
CA TYR A 77 28.36 19.13 9.37
C TYR A 77 29.63 19.79 8.84
N ASN A 78 30.11 20.81 9.52
CA ASN A 78 31.39 21.44 9.24
C ASN A 78 32.55 20.64 9.87
N GLU A 79 33.77 21.03 9.60
CA GLU A 79 34.98 20.37 10.15
C GLU A 79 35.05 20.38 11.68
N GLN A 80 34.41 21.34 12.34
CA GLN A 80 34.32 21.46 13.79
C GLN A 80 33.16 20.66 14.40
N GLY A 81 32.43 19.86 13.58
CA GLY A 81 31.27 19.06 14.01
C GLY A 81 29.98 19.85 14.21
N GLY A 82 29.97 21.15 13.89
CA GLY A 82 28.77 21.96 13.93
C GLY A 82 27.83 21.64 12.75
N ARG A 83 26.52 21.55 13.01
CA ARG A 83 25.52 21.34 11.95
C ARG A 83 25.50 22.51 10.98
N LEU A 84 25.54 22.24 9.67
CA LEU A 84 25.38 23.26 8.65
C LEU A 84 23.99 23.91 8.75
N GLN A 85 23.86 25.15 8.29
CA GLN A 85 22.61 25.89 8.26
C GLN A 85 21.58 25.23 7.33
N TYR A 86 22.04 24.72 6.19
CA TYR A 86 21.20 24.07 5.19
C TYR A 86 21.41 22.56 5.21
N GLN A 87 20.30 21.84 5.21
CA GLN A 87 20.24 20.39 5.11
C GLN A 87 19.63 20.01 3.76
N SER A 88 19.93 18.81 3.28
CA SER A 88 19.34 18.31 2.03
C SER A 88 18.14 17.43 2.34
N ARG A 89 17.00 17.71 1.68
CA ARG A 89 15.80 16.90 1.79
C ARG A 89 15.39 16.40 0.41
N GLU A 90 15.08 15.12 0.35
CA GLU A 90 14.48 14.46 -0.79
C GLU A 90 13.08 13.98 -0.40
N ILE A 91 12.10 14.27 -1.25
CA ILE A 91 10.73 13.75 -1.13
C ILE A 91 10.42 12.96 -2.38
N ASN A 92 10.06 11.70 -2.20
CA ASN A 92 9.56 10.80 -3.24
C ASN A 92 8.08 10.55 -2.96
N ARG A 93 7.22 10.90 -3.90
CA ARG A 93 5.79 10.67 -3.86
C ARG A 93 5.39 9.71 -4.96
N SER A 94 4.61 8.70 -4.63
CA SER A 94 4.03 7.74 -5.56
C SER A 94 2.51 7.73 -5.37
N ASP A 95 1.77 8.17 -6.39
CA ASP A 95 0.32 8.08 -6.44
C ASP A 95 -0.06 6.81 -7.20
N LEU A 96 -0.72 5.88 -6.50
CA LEU A 96 -0.99 4.51 -6.95
C LEU A 96 -2.46 4.33 -7.30
N GLY A 97 -2.73 3.64 -8.42
CA GLY A 97 -4.10 3.33 -8.84
C GLY A 97 -4.16 2.13 -9.78
N GLY A 98 -5.11 1.19 -9.52
CA GLY A 98 -5.27 0.02 -10.38
C GLY A 98 -6.41 -0.90 -9.98
N LEU A 99 -6.85 -1.70 -10.95
CA LEU A 99 -7.92 -2.68 -10.78
C LEU A 99 -7.35 -4.04 -10.36
N SER A 100 -8.09 -4.76 -9.55
CA SER A 100 -7.83 -6.15 -9.18
C SER A 100 -9.16 -6.92 -9.08
N TYR A 101 -9.09 -8.23 -9.26
CA TYR A 101 -10.26 -9.11 -9.29
C TYR A 101 -10.02 -10.32 -8.39
N ASN A 102 -11.10 -10.86 -7.82
CA ASN A 102 -11.06 -12.13 -7.11
C ASN A 102 -12.23 -13.00 -7.55
N ILE A 103 -11.99 -14.30 -7.63
CA ILE A 103 -13.01 -15.34 -7.87
C ILE A 103 -12.95 -16.32 -6.73
N GLY A 104 -14.10 -16.70 -6.21
CA GLY A 104 -14.19 -17.64 -5.10
C GLY A 104 -15.26 -18.69 -5.30
N VAL A 105 -15.03 -19.85 -4.70
CA VAL A 105 -15.98 -20.95 -4.62
C VAL A 105 -16.02 -21.47 -3.21
N ILE A 106 -17.22 -21.76 -2.73
CA ILE A 106 -17.46 -22.38 -1.42
C ILE A 106 -18.39 -23.57 -1.63
N TYR A 107 -17.97 -24.71 -1.07
CA TYR A 107 -18.76 -25.92 -1.00
C TYR A 107 -19.06 -26.25 0.46
N ASN A 108 -20.36 -26.40 0.79
CA ASN A 108 -20.81 -26.79 2.12
C ASN A 108 -21.62 -28.07 2.02
N LYS A 109 -21.38 -29.03 2.92
CA LYS A 109 -22.14 -30.26 2.98
C LYS A 109 -22.38 -30.70 4.44
N LEU A 110 -23.61 -30.92 4.78
CA LEU A 110 -23.95 -31.53 6.04
C LEU A 110 -23.61 -33.03 5.98
N LEU A 111 -22.64 -33.48 6.78
CA LEU A 111 -22.18 -34.86 6.86
C LEU A 111 -23.02 -35.68 7.86
N LYS A 112 -23.43 -35.01 8.96
CA LYS A 112 -24.31 -35.55 10.02
C LYS A 112 -25.22 -34.42 10.51
N PRO A 113 -26.30 -34.70 11.26
CA PRO A 113 -27.22 -33.66 11.76
C PRO A 113 -26.55 -32.49 12.46
N ASN A 114 -25.39 -32.72 13.09
CA ASN A 114 -24.60 -31.68 13.81
C ASN A 114 -23.18 -31.56 13.28
N LEU A 115 -22.89 -31.93 12.03
CA LEU A 115 -21.53 -31.81 11.45
C LEU A 115 -21.62 -31.34 10.01
N GLU A 116 -21.23 -30.09 9.80
CA GLU A 116 -21.09 -29.47 8.47
C GLU A 116 -19.63 -29.47 8.05
N PHE A 117 -19.36 -29.88 6.82
CA PHE A 117 -18.07 -29.73 6.17
C PHE A 117 -18.12 -28.53 5.20
N THR A 118 -17.12 -27.66 5.30
CA THR A 118 -16.93 -26.53 4.38
C THR A 118 -15.58 -26.64 3.69
N ALA A 119 -15.56 -26.47 2.39
CA ALA A 119 -14.35 -26.29 1.59
C ALA A 119 -14.48 -25.03 0.77
N SER A 120 -13.39 -24.29 0.63
CA SER A 120 -13.35 -23.06 -0.15
C SER A 120 -12.07 -22.95 -0.96
N ALA A 121 -12.15 -22.28 -2.11
CA ALA A 121 -11.01 -21.88 -2.89
C ALA A 121 -11.24 -20.46 -3.40
N THR A 122 -10.16 -19.65 -3.40
CA THR A 122 -10.17 -18.32 -4.01
C THR A 122 -8.98 -18.16 -4.94
N TYR A 123 -9.17 -17.43 -6.02
CA TYR A 123 -8.15 -17.08 -6.97
C TYR A 123 -8.20 -15.59 -7.28
N SER A 124 -7.07 -14.93 -7.11
CA SER A 124 -6.84 -13.55 -7.51
C SER A 124 -5.83 -13.56 -8.65
N PRO A 125 -6.21 -13.18 -9.88
CA PRO A 125 -5.26 -13.04 -10.98
C PRO A 125 -4.17 -12.00 -10.66
N ALA A 126 -3.04 -12.10 -11.36
CA ALA A 126 -2.06 -11.03 -11.34
C ALA A 126 -2.69 -9.70 -11.79
N ALA A 127 -2.33 -8.62 -11.13
CA ALA A 127 -2.86 -7.29 -11.41
C ALA A 127 -1.73 -6.26 -11.46
N GLU A 128 -1.92 -5.19 -12.24
CA GLU A 128 -1.00 -4.08 -12.33
C GLU A 128 -1.62 -2.83 -11.69
N ILE A 129 -0.87 -2.23 -10.76
CA ILE A 129 -1.18 -0.96 -10.15
C ILE A 129 -0.21 0.08 -10.72
N LYS A 130 -0.73 1.05 -11.43
CA LYS A 130 0.06 2.16 -11.96
C LYS A 130 0.47 3.09 -10.85
N SER A 131 1.72 3.52 -10.88
CA SER A 131 2.29 4.50 -9.97
C SER A 131 2.71 5.74 -10.77
N LYS A 132 2.15 6.89 -10.44
CA LYS A 132 2.69 8.19 -10.84
C LYS A 132 3.68 8.65 -9.80
N ASN A 133 4.91 8.93 -10.24
CA ASN A 133 6.01 9.24 -9.35
C ASN A 133 6.44 10.70 -9.51
N GLU A 134 6.69 11.36 -8.38
CA GLU A 134 7.26 12.70 -8.29
C GLU A 134 8.44 12.67 -7.33
N ARG A 135 9.50 13.37 -7.65
CA ARG A 135 10.71 13.49 -6.83
C ARG A 135 11.13 14.93 -6.72
N ASN A 136 11.24 15.40 -5.50
CA ASN A 136 11.66 16.75 -5.17
C ASN A 136 12.91 16.74 -4.31
N PHE A 137 13.90 17.56 -4.67
CA PHE A 137 15.07 17.86 -3.84
C PHE A 137 14.94 19.28 -3.32
N SER A 138 15.23 19.50 -2.06
CA SER A 138 15.21 20.83 -1.46
C SER A 138 16.34 21.02 -0.45
N ALA A 139 16.90 22.24 -0.46
CA ALA A 139 17.66 22.74 0.67
C ALA A 139 16.67 23.21 1.73
N ILE A 140 16.81 22.76 2.95
CA ILE A 140 15.92 23.10 4.07
C ILE A 140 16.72 23.68 5.23
N ILE A 141 16.08 24.57 6.01
CA ILE A 141 16.50 24.96 7.35
C ILE A 141 15.60 24.23 8.34
N ILE A 142 16.18 23.68 9.40
CA ILE A 142 15.43 23.07 10.48
C ILE A 142 15.46 24.02 11.68
N ASP A 143 14.29 24.50 12.06
CA ASP A 143 14.12 25.32 13.26
C ASP A 143 14.41 24.45 14.50
N LEU A 144 15.39 24.85 15.29
CA LEU A 144 15.87 24.10 16.46
C LEU A 144 14.85 24.04 17.60
N ASN A 145 13.91 24.98 17.66
CA ASN A 145 12.92 25.03 18.74
C ASN A 145 11.68 24.19 18.41
N THR A 146 11.29 24.13 17.14
CA THR A 146 10.04 23.50 16.70
C THR A 146 10.27 22.25 15.88
N ASP A 147 11.52 21.91 15.51
CA ASP A 147 11.92 20.84 14.57
C ASP A 147 11.20 20.98 13.20
N LYS A 148 10.73 22.19 12.88
CA LYS A 148 10.01 22.48 11.63
C LYS A 148 10.99 22.60 10.47
N GLU A 149 10.69 21.88 9.41
CA GLU A 149 11.43 21.91 8.15
C GLU A 149 10.94 23.06 7.27
N ILE A 150 11.81 24.01 6.96
CA ILE A 150 11.50 25.19 6.13
C ILE A 150 12.29 25.06 4.82
N PRO A 151 11.62 24.84 3.67
CA PRO A 151 12.31 24.80 2.39
C PRO A 151 12.79 26.19 1.99
N VAL A 152 14.05 26.27 1.57
CA VAL A 152 14.68 27.52 1.09
C VAL A 152 14.78 27.53 -0.43
N ASN A 153 15.15 26.41 -1.00
CA ASN A 153 15.21 26.19 -2.44
C ASN A 153 14.75 24.77 -2.77
N SER A 154 14.06 24.61 -3.88
CA SER A 154 13.42 23.34 -4.26
C SER A 154 13.57 23.11 -5.75
N ILE A 155 13.90 21.88 -6.13
CA ILE A 155 14.07 21.45 -7.52
C ILE A 155 13.24 20.18 -7.70
N ASP A 156 12.26 20.24 -8.61
CA ASP A 156 11.54 19.05 -9.07
C ASP A 156 12.36 18.34 -10.14
N LEU A 157 12.59 17.05 -9.94
CA LEU A 157 13.31 16.25 -10.92
C LEU A 157 12.38 15.88 -12.08
N ASP A 158 12.83 16.12 -13.31
CA ASP A 158 12.08 15.69 -14.48
C ASP A 158 12.16 14.17 -14.68
N LEU A 159 11.26 13.46 -14.01
CA LEU A 159 11.14 12.01 -14.11
C LEU A 159 10.62 11.55 -15.49
N ASN A 160 10.00 12.45 -16.28
CA ASN A 160 9.55 12.12 -17.65
C ASN A 160 10.75 11.88 -18.56
N ALA A 161 11.75 12.78 -18.49
CA ALA A 161 12.98 12.62 -19.25
C ALA A 161 13.74 11.33 -18.90
N MET A 162 13.55 10.81 -17.68
CA MET A 162 14.18 9.58 -17.18
C MET A 162 13.32 8.32 -17.42
N GLY A 163 12.09 8.45 -17.93
CA GLY A 163 11.15 7.34 -18.07
C GLY A 163 10.63 6.76 -16.74
N LEU A 164 10.75 7.51 -15.64
CA LEU A 164 10.40 7.08 -14.28
C LEU A 164 9.14 7.75 -13.72
N SER A 165 8.51 8.66 -14.46
CA SER A 165 7.29 9.37 -14.03
C SER A 165 6.09 8.44 -13.84
N THR A 166 6.06 7.33 -14.58
CA THR A 166 5.03 6.31 -14.44
C THR A 166 5.69 4.94 -14.41
N THR A 167 5.38 4.15 -13.41
CA THR A 167 5.87 2.77 -13.24
C THR A 167 4.71 1.84 -12.88
N ASP A 168 4.90 0.54 -13.08
CA ASP A 168 3.90 -0.47 -12.78
C ASP A 168 4.33 -1.32 -11.59
N LEU A 169 3.47 -1.37 -10.57
CA LEU A 169 3.59 -2.31 -9.46
C LEU A 169 2.81 -3.57 -9.79
N LYS A 170 3.51 -4.68 -10.01
CA LYS A 170 2.89 -5.96 -10.33
C LYS A 170 2.54 -6.73 -9.07
N LEU A 171 1.25 -6.96 -8.86
CA LEU A 171 0.75 -7.87 -7.84
C LEU A 171 0.74 -9.29 -8.41
N PRO A 172 1.40 -10.26 -7.77
CA PRO A 172 1.38 -11.64 -8.22
C PRO A 172 -0.01 -12.25 -8.08
N SER A 173 -0.30 -13.28 -8.87
CA SER A 173 -1.49 -14.09 -8.67
C SER A 173 -1.44 -14.81 -7.32
N LYS A 174 -2.60 -14.97 -6.68
CA LYS A 174 -2.74 -15.63 -5.39
C LYS A 174 -3.86 -16.65 -5.44
N THR A 175 -3.57 -17.88 -4.99
CA THR A 175 -4.56 -18.92 -4.76
C THR A 175 -4.60 -19.26 -3.28
N SER A 176 -5.80 -19.40 -2.73
CA SER A 176 -5.99 -19.78 -1.32
C SER A 176 -7.03 -20.90 -1.24
N PHE A 177 -6.79 -21.87 -0.35
CA PHE A 177 -7.72 -22.97 -0.04
C PHE A 177 -8.05 -22.93 1.45
N GLY A 178 -9.29 -23.25 1.76
CA GLY A 178 -9.77 -23.34 3.14
C GLY A 178 -10.62 -24.58 3.36
N PHE A 179 -10.48 -25.19 4.53
CA PHE A 179 -11.30 -26.33 4.98
C PHE A 179 -11.75 -26.05 6.40
N GLY A 180 -12.98 -26.45 6.72
CA GLY A 180 -13.55 -26.31 8.04
C GLY A 180 -14.58 -27.36 8.35
N PHE A 181 -14.73 -27.67 9.64
CA PHE A 181 -15.82 -28.46 10.18
C PHE A 181 -16.54 -27.61 11.24
N GLY A 182 -17.86 -27.55 11.15
CA GLY A 182 -18.73 -26.84 12.07
C GLY A 182 -19.77 -27.79 12.67
N ALA A 183 -20.20 -27.50 13.90
CA ALA A 183 -21.27 -28.19 14.59
C ALA A 183 -22.45 -27.24 14.83
#